data_93fa80e43d62950e18eadf0d22af5652
#
_entry.id   93fa80e43d62950e18eadf0d22af5652
#
_cell.length_a   1.000
_cell.length_b   1.000
_cell.length_c   1.000
_cell.angle_alpha   90.00
_cell.angle_beta   90.00
_cell.angle_gamma   90.00
#
_symmetry.space_group_name_H-M   'P 1'
#
loop_
_entity.id
_entity.type
_entity.pdbx_description
1 polymer ?
#
loop_
_entity_poly.entity_id
_entity_poly.type
_entity_poly.pdbx_seq_one_letter_code
_entity_poly.pdbx_strand_id
1 'polypeptide(L)'
;MSRIPELDPAKLDALQSRIYSELMNGPHGHVVGPHPAWLQSPKLAEKTRALSAFIRFESSLPGPLREIAILICGRYWRADFEYWAHAELARKAGVDSDIIEAIARGQRPHFK
;
A
#
# COMPACT_ATOMS: atom_id res chain seq x y z
N MET A 1 1.25 -14.91 11.72
CA MET A 1 -0.22 -15.16 11.82
C MET A 1 -0.91 -13.85 12.18
N SER A 2 -1.90 -13.43 11.40
CA SER A 2 -2.66 -12.20 11.69
C SER A 2 -3.57 -12.40 12.92
N ARG A 3 -3.65 -11.37 13.78
CA ARG A 3 -4.62 -11.33 14.88
C ARG A 3 -6.01 -10.87 14.44
N ILE A 4 -6.09 -10.36 13.22
CA ILE A 4 -7.34 -9.91 12.60
C ILE A 4 -7.89 -11.11 11.81
N PRO A 5 -9.16 -11.47 12.01
CA PRO A 5 -9.78 -12.57 11.27
C PRO A 5 -9.72 -12.33 9.76
N GLU A 6 -9.56 -13.40 9.00
CA GLU A 6 -9.72 -13.34 7.56
C GLU A 6 -11.17 -13.02 7.20
N LEU A 7 -11.33 -12.22 6.14
CA LEU A 7 -12.65 -11.90 5.62
C LEU A 7 -13.15 -13.06 4.76
N ASP A 8 -14.35 -13.51 5.05
CA ASP A 8 -15.09 -14.44 4.20
C ASP A 8 -15.95 -13.63 3.21
N PRO A 9 -15.63 -13.64 1.91
CA PRO A 9 -16.38 -12.87 0.92
C PRO A 9 -17.88 -13.18 0.90
N ALA A 10 -18.27 -14.37 1.33
CA ALA A 10 -19.69 -14.79 1.39
C ALA A 10 -20.46 -14.18 2.58
N LYS A 11 -19.75 -13.60 3.55
CA LYS A 11 -20.32 -13.05 4.80
C LYS A 11 -20.17 -11.53 4.93
N LEU A 12 -19.75 -10.87 3.89
CA LEU A 12 -19.59 -9.41 3.88
C LEU A 12 -20.95 -8.72 3.94
N ASP A 13 -21.04 -7.63 4.70
CA ASP A 13 -22.21 -6.75 4.62
C ASP A 13 -22.23 -5.97 3.29
N ALA A 14 -23.29 -5.22 3.04
CA ALA A 14 -23.49 -4.52 1.77
C ALA A 14 -22.38 -3.50 1.50
N LEU A 15 -21.90 -2.75 2.52
CA LEU A 15 -20.83 -1.76 2.37
C LEU A 15 -19.48 -2.44 2.18
N GLN A 16 -19.20 -3.50 2.95
CA GLN A 16 -17.99 -4.32 2.77
C GLN A 16 -17.93 -4.93 1.38
N SER A 17 -19.03 -5.52 0.89
CA SER A 17 -19.12 -6.14 -0.44
C SER A 17 -18.87 -5.14 -1.55
N ARG A 18 -19.41 -3.93 -1.45
CA ARG A 18 -19.17 -2.86 -2.40
C ARG A 18 -17.69 -2.49 -2.45
N ILE A 19 -17.09 -2.20 -1.29
CA ILE A 19 -15.67 -1.80 -1.21
C ILE A 19 -14.75 -2.94 -1.67
N TYR A 20 -15.06 -4.18 -1.29
CA TYR A 20 -14.32 -5.37 -1.73
C TYR A 20 -14.33 -5.49 -3.26
N SER A 21 -15.49 -5.36 -3.88
CA SER A 21 -15.64 -5.42 -5.35
C SER A 21 -14.91 -4.28 -6.04
N GLU A 22 -14.95 -3.06 -5.49
CA GLU A 22 -14.22 -1.91 -6.03
C GLU A 22 -12.70 -2.09 -5.94
N LEU A 23 -12.18 -2.72 -4.89
CA LEU A 23 -10.76 -3.05 -4.76
C LEU A 23 -10.33 -4.11 -5.76
N MET A 24 -11.14 -5.17 -5.94
CA MET A 24 -10.85 -6.25 -6.88
C MET A 24 -10.88 -5.78 -8.34
N ASN A 25 -11.78 -4.87 -8.69
CA ASN A 25 -11.96 -4.37 -10.05
C ASN A 25 -11.19 -3.07 -10.34
N GLY A 26 -10.56 -2.48 -9.34
CA GLY A 26 -9.83 -1.23 -9.44
C GLY A 26 -8.34 -1.42 -9.78
N PRO A 27 -7.55 -0.33 -9.73
CA PRO A 27 -6.11 -0.37 -10.06
C PRO A 27 -5.28 -1.29 -9.17
N HIS A 28 -5.78 -1.61 -7.98
CA HIS A 28 -5.11 -2.55 -7.07
C HIS A 28 -5.26 -4.00 -7.50
N GLY A 29 -6.41 -4.39 -8.06
CA GLY A 29 -6.72 -5.75 -8.51
C GLY A 29 -6.80 -6.81 -7.40
N HIS A 30 -6.56 -6.44 -6.15
CA HIS A 30 -6.47 -7.35 -5.01
C HIS A 30 -6.93 -6.71 -3.71
N VAL A 31 -7.40 -7.53 -2.78
CA VAL A 31 -7.67 -7.15 -1.39
C VAL A 31 -6.54 -7.67 -0.50
N VAL A 32 -5.43 -6.93 -0.48
CA VAL A 32 -4.19 -7.30 0.23
C VAL A 32 -3.66 -6.13 1.06
N GLY A 33 -2.58 -6.35 1.79
CA GLY A 33 -1.96 -5.32 2.62
C GLY A 33 -2.88 -4.86 3.75
N PRO A 34 -3.13 -3.55 3.90
CA PRO A 34 -3.99 -3.03 4.96
C PRO A 34 -5.50 -3.20 4.70
N HIS A 35 -5.90 -3.48 3.46
CA HIS A 35 -7.31 -3.52 3.07
C HIS A 35 -8.16 -4.53 3.86
N PRO A 36 -7.72 -5.77 4.12
CA PRO A 36 -8.51 -6.70 4.93
C PRO A 36 -8.75 -6.19 6.35
N ALA A 37 -7.76 -5.51 6.93
CA ALA A 37 -7.89 -4.92 8.26
C ALA A 37 -8.88 -3.74 8.26
N TRP A 38 -8.79 -2.86 7.27
CA TRP A 38 -9.71 -1.73 7.14
C TRP A 38 -11.15 -2.18 6.89
N LEU A 39 -11.36 -3.26 6.15
CA LEU A 39 -12.70 -3.80 5.87
C LEU A 39 -13.40 -4.36 7.11
N GLN A 40 -12.71 -4.63 8.21
CA GLN A 40 -13.35 -4.92 9.50
C GLN A 40 -14.14 -3.70 10.03
N SER A 41 -13.82 -2.50 9.55
CA SER A 41 -14.56 -1.26 9.81
C SER A 41 -14.87 -0.59 8.45
N PRO A 42 -15.96 -0.96 7.76
CA PRO A 42 -16.17 -0.58 6.37
C PRO A 42 -16.27 0.92 6.15
N LYS A 43 -16.77 1.70 7.11
CA LYS A 43 -16.76 3.17 7.05
C LYS A 43 -15.33 3.75 7.09
N LEU A 44 -14.41 3.11 7.81
CA LEU A 44 -12.99 3.47 7.79
C LEU A 44 -12.38 3.09 6.45
N ALA A 45 -12.64 1.87 5.97
CA ALA A 45 -12.15 1.39 4.68
C ALA A 45 -12.52 2.31 3.53
N GLU A 46 -13.75 2.81 3.50
CA GLU A 46 -14.21 3.75 2.46
C GLU A 46 -13.35 5.03 2.42
N LYS A 47 -13.06 5.60 3.58
CA LYS A 47 -12.28 6.84 3.69
C LYS A 47 -10.79 6.65 3.45
N THR A 48 -10.21 5.62 4.05
CA THR A 48 -8.78 5.32 3.91
C THR A 48 -8.45 4.88 2.49
N ARG A 49 -9.33 4.12 1.84
CA ARG A 49 -9.19 3.76 0.43
C ARG A 49 -9.18 4.98 -0.48
N ALA A 50 -10.09 5.92 -0.27
CA ALA A 50 -10.15 7.14 -1.06
C ALA A 50 -8.87 7.97 -0.90
N LEU A 51 -8.37 8.14 0.32
CA LEU A 51 -7.10 8.82 0.60
C LEU A 51 -5.92 8.10 -0.06
N SER A 52 -5.85 6.77 0.07
CA SER A 52 -4.79 5.96 -0.55
C SER A 52 -4.80 6.08 -2.08
N ALA A 53 -5.98 6.05 -2.70
CA ALA A 53 -6.13 6.21 -4.14
C ALA A 53 -5.63 7.59 -4.61
N PHE A 54 -5.99 8.65 -3.91
CA PHE A 54 -5.51 10.00 -4.19
C PHE A 54 -3.99 10.09 -4.11
N ILE A 55 -3.39 9.62 -3.02
CA ILE A 55 -1.93 9.66 -2.82
C ILE A 55 -1.20 8.90 -3.92
N ARG A 56 -1.71 7.72 -4.30
CA ARG A 56 -1.03 6.84 -5.24
C ARG A 56 -1.24 7.21 -6.70
N PHE A 57 -2.40 7.71 -7.07
CA PHE A 57 -2.79 7.84 -8.49
C PHE A 57 -3.14 9.25 -8.92
N GLU A 58 -3.47 10.15 -8.00
CA GLU A 58 -3.99 11.48 -8.31
C GLU A 58 -3.09 12.63 -7.81
N SER A 59 -2.14 12.34 -6.90
CA SER A 59 -1.22 13.37 -6.40
C SER A 59 -0.24 13.83 -7.49
N SER A 60 0.22 15.07 -7.38
CA SER A 60 1.22 15.66 -8.28
C SER A 60 2.63 15.14 -8.05
N LEU A 61 2.85 14.31 -7.03
CA LEU A 61 4.17 13.78 -6.70
C LEU A 61 4.60 12.75 -7.76
N PRO A 62 5.78 12.93 -8.40
CA PRO A 62 6.29 11.96 -9.36
C PRO A 62 6.41 10.55 -8.76
N GLY A 63 6.12 9.54 -9.58
CA GLY A 63 6.12 8.14 -9.16
C GLY A 63 7.35 7.70 -8.36
N PRO A 64 8.58 7.95 -8.85
CA PRO A 64 9.79 7.58 -8.09
C PRO A 64 9.86 8.21 -6.71
N LEU A 65 9.54 9.50 -6.58
CA LEU A 65 9.57 10.19 -5.29
C LEU A 65 8.48 9.69 -4.35
N ARG A 66 7.31 9.37 -4.87
CA ARG A 66 6.22 8.77 -4.10
C ARG A 66 6.64 7.41 -3.53
N GLU A 67 7.20 6.55 -4.34
CA GLU A 67 7.64 5.22 -3.88
C GLU A 67 8.79 5.34 -2.86
N ILE A 68 9.74 6.24 -3.04
CA ILE A 68 10.79 6.52 -2.06
C ILE A 68 10.19 6.94 -0.71
N ALA A 69 9.21 7.84 -0.70
CA ALA A 69 8.53 8.27 0.52
C ALA A 69 7.83 7.10 1.23
N ILE A 70 7.15 6.24 0.47
CA ILE A 70 6.48 5.05 1.01
C ILE A 70 7.51 4.07 1.60
N LEU A 71 8.63 3.83 0.90
CA LEU A 71 9.70 2.96 1.39
C LEU A 71 10.32 3.47 2.70
N ILE A 72 10.54 4.77 2.82
CA ILE A 72 11.05 5.39 4.06
C ILE A 72 10.08 5.17 5.21
N CYS A 73 8.79 5.40 4.99
CA CYS A 73 7.75 5.15 5.99
C CYS A 73 7.69 3.65 6.36
N GLY A 74 7.67 2.77 5.37
CA GLY A 74 7.66 1.32 5.56
C GLY A 74 8.85 0.83 6.40
N ARG A 75 10.05 1.34 6.10
CA ARG A 75 11.26 1.02 6.86
C ARG A 75 11.21 1.56 8.29
N TYR A 76 10.79 2.80 8.47
CA TYR A 76 10.71 3.44 9.78
C TYR A 76 9.76 2.67 10.73
N TRP A 77 8.59 2.26 10.24
CA TRP A 77 7.58 1.56 11.01
C TRP A 77 7.77 0.03 11.01
N ARG A 78 8.83 -0.49 10.38
CA ARG A 78 9.10 -1.92 10.23
C ARG A 78 7.92 -2.68 9.61
N ALA A 79 7.30 -2.07 8.62
CA ALA A 79 6.18 -2.65 7.87
C ALA A 79 6.74 -3.48 6.70
N ASP A 80 7.19 -4.70 6.99
CA ASP A 80 7.96 -5.53 6.05
C ASP A 80 7.18 -5.85 4.78
N PHE A 81 5.89 -6.16 4.88
CA PHE A 81 5.05 -6.40 3.71
C PHE A 81 4.94 -5.16 2.82
N GLU A 82 4.69 -4.00 3.42
CA GLU A 82 4.58 -2.73 2.71
C GLU A 82 5.90 -2.37 2.01
N TYR A 83 7.01 -2.56 2.73
CA TYR A 83 8.33 -2.34 2.15
C TYR A 83 8.58 -3.25 0.95
N TRP A 84 8.34 -4.54 1.08
CA TRP A 84 8.54 -5.52 0.02
C TRP A 84 7.69 -5.20 -1.21
N ALA A 85 6.41 -4.95 -1.04
CA ALA A 85 5.48 -4.65 -2.13
C ALA A 85 5.87 -3.36 -2.86
N HIS A 86 6.22 -2.31 -2.12
CA HIS A 86 6.60 -1.02 -2.69
C HIS A 86 8.03 -0.99 -3.25
N ALA A 87 8.94 -1.86 -2.82
CA ALA A 87 10.25 -2.00 -3.45
C ALA A 87 10.14 -2.44 -4.92
N GLU A 88 9.21 -3.35 -5.23
CA GLU A 88 8.93 -3.74 -6.62
C GLU A 88 8.32 -2.59 -7.44
N LEU A 89 7.41 -1.84 -6.84
CA LEU A 89 6.79 -0.68 -7.49
C LEU A 89 7.82 0.45 -7.71
N ALA A 90 8.73 0.66 -6.77
CA ALA A 90 9.82 1.62 -6.88
C ALA A 90 10.76 1.28 -8.04
N ARG A 91 11.16 0.00 -8.20
CA ARG A 91 11.96 -0.44 -9.36
C ARG A 91 11.22 -0.17 -10.68
N LYS A 92 9.94 -0.51 -10.76
CA LYS A 92 9.11 -0.26 -11.93
C LYS A 92 8.96 1.24 -12.24
N ALA A 93 8.96 2.07 -11.20
CA ALA A 93 8.92 3.53 -11.33
C ALA A 93 10.29 4.15 -11.71
N GLY A 94 11.37 3.37 -11.76
CA GLY A 94 12.70 3.81 -12.15
C GLY A 94 13.59 4.25 -10.98
N VAL A 95 13.29 3.84 -9.76
CA VAL A 95 14.17 4.06 -8.60
C VAL A 95 15.34 3.09 -8.67
N ASP A 96 16.56 3.60 -8.58
CA ASP A 96 17.77 2.78 -8.57
C ASP A 96 17.77 1.79 -7.40
N SER A 97 18.20 0.56 -7.65
CA SER A 97 18.27 -0.50 -6.63
C SER A 97 19.13 -0.11 -5.43
N ASP A 98 20.21 0.63 -5.65
CA ASP A 98 21.10 1.11 -4.59
C ASP A 98 20.36 2.05 -3.60
N ILE A 99 19.42 2.85 -4.09
CA ILE A 99 18.56 3.72 -3.26
C ILE A 99 17.64 2.86 -2.41
N ILE A 100 16.97 1.89 -3.02
CA ILE A 100 16.06 0.98 -2.32
C ILE A 100 16.81 0.21 -1.22
N GLU A 101 17.97 -0.32 -1.53
CA GLU A 101 18.78 -1.06 -0.55
C GLU A 101 19.32 -0.17 0.57
N ALA A 102 19.73 1.06 0.27
CA ALA A 102 20.17 2.01 1.29
C ALA A 102 19.04 2.30 2.29
N ILE A 103 17.82 2.54 1.79
CA ILE A 103 16.65 2.74 2.63
C ILE A 103 16.37 1.48 3.48
N ALA A 104 16.45 0.29 2.90
CA ALA A 104 16.27 -0.98 3.63
C ALA A 104 17.24 -1.11 4.81
N ARG A 105 18.46 -0.68 4.64
CA ARG A 105 19.48 -0.68 5.69
C ARG A 105 19.38 0.50 6.68
N GLY A 106 18.44 1.42 6.46
CA GLY A 106 18.30 2.63 7.26
C GLY A 106 19.43 3.63 7.01
N GLN A 107 20.07 3.57 5.85
CA GLN A 107 21.13 4.46 5.42
C GLN A 107 20.56 5.57 4.52
N ARG A 108 21.23 6.72 4.51
CA ARG A 108 20.87 7.81 3.60
C ARG A 108 21.29 7.43 2.17
N PRO A 109 20.35 7.38 1.21
CA PRO A 109 20.70 7.12 -0.18
C PRO A 109 21.52 8.24 -0.81
N HIS A 110 22.34 7.91 -1.80
CA HIS A 110 22.95 8.87 -2.68
C HIS A 110 22.10 9.02 -3.94
N PHE A 111 21.59 10.23 -4.15
CA PHE A 111 20.87 10.58 -5.37
C PHE A 111 21.87 11.16 -6.38
N LYS A 112 21.79 10.70 -7.63
CA LYS A 112 22.60 11.23 -8.75
C LYS A 112 21.92 12.43 -9.35
#